data_09430663a772e6399b30ddf44c8224ec
#
_entry.id   09430663a772e6399b30ddf44c8224ec
#
_cell.length_a   1.000
_cell.length_b   1.000
_cell.length_c   1.000
_cell.angle_alpha   90.00
_cell.angle_beta   90.00
_cell.angle_gamma   90.00
#
_symmetry.space_group_name_H-M   'P 1'
#
loop_
_entity.id
_entity.type
_entity.pdbx_description
1 polymer ?
#
loop_
_entity_poly.entity_id
_entity_poly.type
_entity_poly.pdbx_seq_one_letter_code
_entity_poly.pdbx_strand_id
1 'polypeptide(L)'
;MLHRRDFCKALAIAPAVTVAPMLMRSAFADEVSSIVMVSQHGLPYLPLMVMDTLGLAQKHAGKLGIPSLKPDYKILGGTQSLIDALLSRQMDFGVTGVPGLATLWDKTAGTPNEVRALSAVQSMPFMLVTNRPTIKTLKDFTDQDRIAVPAVKVSSQAICLQMAAAKEWGDDQYARLDAYTVTRSHPEAAVSVMSKATEINSHYAVAPYYYYELATAGVHNVLTSYDTLGGPGTNGVMLMTKKFRDANPKVTRAVYAALSEAEDFINKNPGEAAQIYIETTNEKRSSQEEMIRFISDPDNIWTTMPQQTMTFAGFMHKVGTMKRLPASWKDLYMPECHELAGS
;
A
#
# COMPACT_ATOMS: atom_id res chain seq x y z
N MET A 1 -63.82 -37.20 63.37
CA MET A 1 -63.67 -38.65 63.57
C MET A 1 -63.24 -39.28 62.28
N LEU A 2 -62.04 -39.93 62.25
CA LEU A 2 -61.70 -41.14 61.48
C LEU A 2 -61.93 -41.17 59.95
N HIS A 3 -61.14 -41.67 59.10
CA HIS A 3 -59.93 -42.54 59.06
C HIS A 3 -59.21 -42.36 57.73
N ARG A 4 -57.98 -42.24 57.71
CA ARG A 4 -56.85 -43.10 57.25
C ARG A 4 -57.14 -44.12 56.13
N ARG A 5 -56.26 -44.08 55.11
CA ARG A 5 -55.79 -45.09 54.18
C ARG A 5 -56.65 -45.36 52.97
N ASP A 6 -56.12 -44.99 51.81
CA ASP A 6 -55.82 -45.97 50.83
C ASP A 6 -54.76 -45.43 49.82
N PHE A 7 -53.78 -46.28 49.64
CA PHE A 7 -52.61 -46.15 48.84
C PHE A 7 -52.96 -46.68 47.42
N CYS A 8 -53.01 -45.86 46.43
CA CYS A 8 -53.04 -46.37 45.04
C CYS A 8 -51.99 -45.72 44.20
N LYS A 9 -51.14 -46.61 43.68
CA LYS A 9 -50.04 -46.45 42.78
C LYS A 9 -50.46 -45.69 41.52
N ALA A 10 -49.92 -44.50 41.29
CA ALA A 10 -49.92 -43.89 39.94
C ALA A 10 -48.49 -43.99 39.36
N LEU A 11 -48.38 -44.78 38.31
CA LEU A 11 -47.18 -44.91 37.48
C LEU A 11 -46.91 -43.55 36.87
N ALA A 12 -45.77 -42.90 37.25
CA ALA A 12 -45.27 -41.71 36.57
C ALA A 12 -44.61 -42.14 35.25
N ILE A 13 -45.23 -41.86 34.16
CA ILE A 13 -44.64 -41.90 32.81
C ILE A 13 -43.84 -40.60 32.68
N ALA A 14 -42.51 -40.66 32.81
CA ALA A 14 -41.64 -39.58 32.51
C ALA A 14 -41.54 -39.41 30.98
N PRO A 15 -41.80 -38.20 30.40
CA PRO A 15 -41.54 -37.96 29.00
C PRO A 15 -40.03 -38.00 28.77
N ALA A 16 -39.55 -38.88 27.91
CA ALA A 16 -38.16 -38.85 27.42
C ALA A 16 -37.98 -37.59 26.59
N VAL A 17 -37.32 -36.61 27.21
CA VAL A 17 -36.83 -35.42 26.45
C VAL A 17 -35.68 -35.89 25.59
N THR A 18 -35.92 -36.14 24.32
CA THR A 18 -34.92 -36.30 23.31
C THR A 18 -34.23 -34.94 23.11
N VAL A 19 -33.05 -34.76 23.74
CA VAL A 19 -32.12 -33.66 23.46
C VAL A 19 -31.55 -33.95 22.07
N ALA A 20 -32.18 -33.37 21.04
CA ALA A 20 -31.58 -33.31 19.72
C ALA A 20 -30.25 -32.49 19.88
N PRO A 21 -29.12 -32.96 19.36
CA PRO A 21 -27.92 -32.14 19.35
C PRO A 21 -28.25 -30.91 18.47
N MET A 22 -28.42 -29.77 19.12
CA MET A 22 -28.39 -28.47 18.46
C MET A 22 -26.99 -28.36 17.86
N LEU A 23 -26.83 -28.70 16.57
CA LEU A 23 -25.71 -28.29 15.78
C LEU A 23 -25.70 -26.77 15.85
N MET A 24 -24.85 -26.20 16.76
CA MET A 24 -24.44 -24.81 16.68
C MET A 24 -23.73 -24.66 15.34
N ARG A 25 -24.50 -24.36 14.27
CA ARG A 25 -23.95 -23.68 13.14
C ARG A 25 -23.43 -22.36 13.72
N SER A 26 -22.10 -22.26 13.84
CA SER A 26 -21.45 -20.97 13.98
C SER A 26 -22.06 -20.11 12.86
N ALA A 27 -22.90 -19.16 13.22
CA ALA A 27 -23.35 -18.14 12.31
C ALA A 27 -22.11 -17.26 12.04
N PHE A 28 -21.23 -17.70 11.13
CA PHE A 28 -20.31 -16.80 10.48
C PHE A 28 -21.23 -15.81 9.77
N ALA A 29 -21.25 -14.57 10.23
CA ALA A 29 -21.87 -13.50 9.50
C ALA A 29 -21.34 -13.56 8.06
N ASP A 30 -22.24 -13.42 7.07
CA ASP A 30 -21.81 -13.40 5.68
C ASP A 30 -20.77 -12.29 5.51
N GLU A 31 -19.65 -12.63 4.86
CA GLU A 31 -18.63 -11.65 4.54
C GLU A 31 -19.19 -10.62 3.55
N VAL A 32 -18.59 -9.43 3.53
CA VAL A 32 -19.05 -8.34 2.66
C VAL A 32 -19.06 -8.75 1.18
N SER A 33 -20.06 -8.26 0.46
CA SER A 33 -20.17 -8.45 -1.00
C SER A 33 -19.68 -7.27 -1.82
N SER A 34 -19.16 -6.21 -1.17
CA SER A 34 -18.52 -5.07 -1.82
C SER A 34 -17.33 -4.59 -1.03
N ILE A 35 -16.30 -4.14 -1.73
CA ILE A 35 -15.06 -3.58 -1.16
C ILE A 35 -14.64 -2.34 -1.94
N VAL A 36 -14.03 -1.39 -1.25
CA VAL A 36 -13.42 -0.19 -1.86
C VAL A 36 -11.91 -0.34 -1.82
N MET A 37 -11.28 -0.29 -2.99
CA MET A 37 -9.83 -0.39 -3.18
C MET A 37 -9.28 0.94 -3.69
N VAL A 38 -8.28 1.50 -3.00
CA VAL A 38 -7.76 2.82 -3.30
C VAL A 38 -6.30 2.76 -3.72
N SER A 39 -5.99 3.43 -4.82
CA SER A 39 -4.64 3.65 -5.33
C SER A 39 -4.32 5.14 -5.49
N GLN A 40 -3.13 5.44 -6.00
CA GLN A 40 -2.71 6.77 -6.41
C GLN A 40 -2.27 6.73 -7.89
N HIS A 41 -1.76 7.85 -8.41
CA HIS A 41 -1.28 7.93 -9.79
C HIS A 41 0.13 7.35 -9.94
N GLY A 42 0.36 6.60 -11.01
CA GLY A 42 1.68 6.11 -11.42
C GLY A 42 1.74 4.61 -11.69
N LEU A 43 2.86 4.19 -12.26
CA LEU A 43 3.12 2.79 -12.61
C LEU A 43 3.13 1.85 -11.38
N PRO A 44 3.51 2.27 -10.16
CA PRO A 44 3.46 1.42 -8.96
C PRO A 44 2.09 0.79 -8.67
N TYR A 45 1.01 1.35 -9.24
CA TYR A 45 -0.37 0.90 -9.03
C TYR A 45 -0.91 -0.01 -10.15
N LEU A 46 -0.08 -0.36 -11.13
CA LEU A 46 -0.43 -1.27 -12.22
C LEU A 46 -1.04 -2.61 -11.75
N PRO A 47 -0.57 -3.24 -10.64
CA PRO A 47 -1.21 -4.47 -10.17
C PRO A 47 -2.70 -4.32 -9.86
N LEU A 48 -3.15 -3.16 -9.30
CA LEU A 48 -4.55 -2.90 -9.05
C LEU A 48 -5.35 -2.70 -10.35
N MET A 49 -4.74 -2.08 -11.36
CA MET A 49 -5.35 -1.91 -12.70
C MET A 49 -5.53 -3.27 -13.39
N VAL A 50 -4.55 -4.16 -13.27
CA VAL A 50 -4.64 -5.54 -13.76
C VAL A 50 -5.71 -6.33 -13.00
N MET A 51 -5.77 -6.19 -11.66
CA MET A 51 -6.81 -6.81 -10.84
C MET A 51 -8.21 -6.38 -11.27
N ASP A 52 -8.42 -5.10 -11.56
CA ASP A 52 -9.70 -4.54 -12.01
C ASP A 52 -10.05 -5.04 -13.41
N THR A 53 -9.18 -4.82 -14.38
CA THR A 53 -9.40 -5.16 -15.79
C THR A 53 -9.68 -6.64 -16.00
N LEU A 54 -8.96 -7.51 -15.28
CA LEU A 54 -9.10 -8.98 -15.41
C LEU A 54 -10.10 -9.58 -14.39
N GLY A 55 -10.74 -8.78 -13.54
CA GLY A 55 -11.70 -9.24 -12.55
C GLY A 55 -11.10 -10.23 -11.54
N LEU A 56 -9.83 -10.08 -11.16
CA LEU A 56 -9.12 -11.10 -10.38
C LEU A 56 -9.66 -11.24 -8.96
N ALA A 57 -10.06 -10.14 -8.32
CA ALA A 57 -10.64 -10.20 -6.97
C ALA A 57 -11.96 -10.98 -6.97
N GLN A 58 -12.83 -10.75 -7.96
CA GLN A 58 -14.08 -11.48 -8.15
C GLN A 58 -13.83 -12.96 -8.44
N LYS A 59 -12.87 -13.27 -9.32
CA LYS A 59 -12.44 -14.63 -9.66
C LYS A 59 -12.03 -15.42 -8.42
N HIS A 60 -11.16 -14.85 -7.59
CA HIS A 60 -10.70 -15.53 -6.38
C HIS A 60 -11.77 -15.59 -5.28
N ALA A 61 -12.58 -14.56 -5.12
CA ALA A 61 -13.69 -14.56 -4.19
C ALA A 61 -14.74 -15.64 -4.56
N GLY A 62 -15.03 -15.82 -5.85
CA GLY A 62 -15.90 -16.88 -6.35
C GLY A 62 -15.43 -18.27 -5.96
N LYS A 63 -14.12 -18.55 -6.07
CA LYS A 63 -13.51 -19.82 -5.62
C LYS A 63 -13.67 -20.07 -4.11
N LEU A 64 -13.82 -19.00 -3.32
CA LEU A 64 -13.98 -19.05 -1.86
C LEU A 64 -15.45 -18.96 -1.43
N GLY A 65 -16.40 -19.04 -2.38
CA GLY A 65 -17.85 -19.03 -2.12
C GLY A 65 -18.47 -17.64 -1.95
N ILE A 66 -17.82 -16.59 -2.49
CA ILE A 66 -18.33 -15.21 -2.53
C ILE A 66 -18.40 -14.74 -4.00
N PRO A 67 -19.25 -15.33 -4.85
CA PRO A 67 -19.30 -15.00 -6.29
C PRO A 67 -19.84 -13.59 -6.57
N SER A 68 -20.48 -12.96 -5.58
CA SER A 68 -21.11 -11.65 -5.72
C SER A 68 -20.19 -10.49 -5.33
N LEU A 69 -18.90 -10.73 -5.03
CA LEU A 69 -17.98 -9.67 -4.63
C LEU A 69 -17.86 -8.60 -5.72
N LYS A 70 -18.04 -7.33 -5.32
CA LYS A 70 -17.96 -6.15 -6.19
C LYS A 70 -16.88 -5.22 -5.67
N PRO A 71 -15.66 -5.27 -6.20
CA PRO A 71 -14.64 -4.28 -5.93
C PRO A 71 -14.97 -2.95 -6.62
N ASP A 72 -14.73 -1.84 -5.91
CA ASP A 72 -14.81 -0.47 -6.42
C ASP A 72 -13.41 0.15 -6.33
N TYR A 73 -12.77 0.38 -7.48
CA TYR A 73 -11.41 0.89 -7.56
C TYR A 73 -11.43 2.41 -7.70
N LYS A 74 -10.69 3.10 -6.82
CA LYS A 74 -10.60 4.57 -6.78
C LYS A 74 -9.16 5.05 -6.80
N ILE A 75 -8.94 6.20 -7.41
CA ILE A 75 -7.64 6.87 -7.43
C ILE A 75 -7.75 8.15 -6.60
N LEU A 76 -6.85 8.32 -5.62
CA LEU A 76 -6.72 9.54 -4.82
C LEU A 76 -5.42 10.27 -5.15
N GLY A 77 -5.40 11.58 -4.90
CA GLY A 77 -4.30 12.46 -5.31
C GLY A 77 -2.99 12.26 -4.55
N GLY A 78 -3.00 11.60 -3.39
CA GLY A 78 -1.79 11.41 -2.59
C GLY A 78 -1.99 10.66 -1.28
N THR A 79 -0.88 10.40 -0.59
CA THR A 79 -0.83 9.60 0.64
C THR A 79 -1.71 10.13 1.76
N GLN A 80 -1.82 11.46 1.94
CA GLN A 80 -2.65 12.02 3.01
C GLN A 80 -4.14 11.72 2.79
N SER A 81 -4.64 11.91 1.58
CA SER A 81 -6.05 11.61 1.23
C SER A 81 -6.38 10.13 1.44
N LEU A 82 -5.42 9.23 1.18
CA LEU A 82 -5.58 7.81 1.41
C LEU A 82 -5.65 7.49 2.93
N ILE A 83 -4.79 8.10 3.74
CA ILE A 83 -4.83 7.95 5.20
C ILE A 83 -6.19 8.41 5.74
N ASP A 84 -6.68 9.55 5.27
CA ASP A 84 -7.98 10.10 5.70
C ASP A 84 -9.14 9.18 5.28
N ALA A 85 -9.10 8.61 4.06
CA ALA A 85 -10.10 7.66 3.58
C ALA A 85 -10.12 6.37 4.42
N LEU A 86 -8.96 5.85 4.84
CA LEU A 86 -8.90 4.68 5.70
C LEU A 86 -9.48 4.98 7.10
N LEU A 87 -9.08 6.08 7.71
CA LEU A 87 -9.52 6.45 9.05
C LEU A 87 -11.02 6.78 9.10
N SER A 88 -11.57 7.33 8.02
CA SER A 88 -13.01 7.59 7.86
C SER A 88 -13.81 6.38 7.37
N ARG A 89 -13.17 5.23 7.18
CA ARG A 89 -13.78 3.98 6.68
C ARG A 89 -14.42 4.13 5.29
N GLN A 90 -13.83 4.97 4.45
CA GLN A 90 -14.26 5.14 3.05
C GLN A 90 -13.50 4.21 2.10
N MET A 91 -12.58 3.39 2.63
CA MET A 91 -11.90 2.33 1.90
C MET A 91 -11.64 1.12 2.80
N ASP A 92 -11.54 -0.05 2.18
CA ASP A 92 -11.22 -1.32 2.83
C ASP A 92 -9.75 -1.71 2.59
N PHE A 93 -9.28 -1.50 1.37
CA PHE A 93 -7.88 -1.71 0.97
C PHE A 93 -7.32 -0.45 0.32
N GLY A 94 -6.06 -0.13 0.60
CA GLY A 94 -5.41 0.99 -0.04
C GLY A 94 -3.91 0.78 -0.20
N VAL A 95 -3.33 1.36 -1.25
CA VAL A 95 -1.89 1.25 -1.51
C VAL A 95 -1.18 2.55 -1.17
N THR A 96 -0.24 2.47 -0.23
CA THR A 96 0.65 3.55 0.16
C THR A 96 2.08 3.03 0.34
N GLY A 97 3.03 3.90 0.64
CA GLY A 97 4.39 3.48 0.93
C GLY A 97 4.58 2.95 2.36
N VAL A 98 5.71 2.28 2.59
CA VAL A 98 6.08 1.70 3.90
C VAL A 98 6.04 2.73 5.04
N PRO A 99 6.52 3.99 4.90
CA PRO A 99 6.40 4.99 5.97
C PRO A 99 4.96 5.35 6.35
N GLY A 100 4.05 5.37 5.37
CA GLY A 100 2.62 5.57 5.62
C GLY A 100 2.03 4.44 6.44
N LEU A 101 2.37 3.19 6.10
CA LEU A 101 2.02 2.00 6.89
C LEU A 101 2.57 2.10 8.32
N ALA A 102 3.88 2.37 8.47
CA ALA A 102 4.54 2.45 9.77
C ALA A 102 3.91 3.52 10.68
N THR A 103 3.58 4.68 10.12
CA THR A 103 2.86 5.76 10.82
C THR A 103 1.47 5.33 11.28
N LEU A 104 0.71 4.66 10.40
CA LEU A 104 -0.64 4.17 10.74
C LEU A 104 -0.59 3.06 11.78
N TRP A 105 0.33 2.11 11.63
CA TRP A 105 0.54 1.05 12.60
C TRP A 105 0.90 1.62 13.99
N ASP A 106 1.87 2.53 14.07
CA ASP A 106 2.27 3.15 15.33
C ASP A 106 1.11 3.83 16.07
N LYS A 107 0.21 4.49 15.32
CA LYS A 107 -0.98 5.15 15.87
C LYS A 107 -2.09 4.19 16.28
N THR A 108 -2.17 3.00 15.66
CA THR A 108 -3.32 2.10 15.79
C THR A 108 -2.99 0.76 16.44
N ALA A 109 -1.71 0.42 16.62
CA ALA A 109 -1.26 -0.85 17.17
C ALA A 109 -1.86 -1.12 18.55
N GLY A 110 -2.37 -2.34 18.73
CA GLY A 110 -3.06 -2.79 19.94
C GLY A 110 -4.50 -2.30 20.08
N THR A 111 -5.05 -1.64 19.05
CA THR A 111 -6.47 -1.26 19.00
C THR A 111 -7.27 -2.21 18.10
N PRO A 112 -8.61 -2.27 18.21
CA PRO A 112 -9.43 -3.03 17.27
C PRO A 112 -9.30 -2.59 15.80
N ASN A 113 -8.91 -1.34 15.57
CA ASN A 113 -8.73 -0.78 14.23
C ASN A 113 -7.24 -0.75 13.81
N GLU A 114 -6.42 -1.62 14.38
CA GLU A 114 -5.00 -1.74 14.00
C GLU A 114 -4.85 -1.90 12.49
N VAL A 115 -4.00 -1.04 11.91
CA VAL A 115 -3.70 -1.06 10.47
C VAL A 115 -2.44 -1.88 10.24
N ARG A 116 -2.52 -2.80 9.30
CA ARG A 116 -1.38 -3.58 8.80
C ARG A 116 -1.43 -3.69 7.27
N ALA A 117 -0.32 -3.99 6.67
CA ALA A 117 -0.29 -4.34 5.25
C ALA A 117 -0.73 -5.79 5.02
N LEU A 118 -1.49 -6.03 3.96
CA LEU A 118 -1.77 -7.38 3.47
C LEU A 118 -0.51 -7.99 2.85
N SER A 119 0.22 -7.19 2.05
CA SER A 119 1.51 -7.55 1.45
C SER A 119 2.21 -6.31 0.86
N ALA A 120 3.43 -6.48 0.33
CA ALA A 120 3.94 -5.54 -0.66
C ALA A 120 3.10 -5.60 -1.94
N VAL A 121 3.22 -4.58 -2.78
CA VAL A 121 2.61 -4.51 -4.13
C VAL A 121 3.69 -4.49 -5.20
N GLN A 122 4.83 -3.91 -4.90
CA GLN A 122 6.02 -3.89 -5.75
C GLN A 122 7.21 -3.25 -5.01
N SER A 123 8.42 -3.49 -5.50
CA SER A 123 9.63 -2.73 -5.16
C SER A 123 10.09 -1.97 -6.40
N MET A 124 10.24 -0.66 -6.28
CA MET A 124 10.49 0.23 -7.40
C MET A 124 11.21 1.49 -6.89
N PRO A 125 12.23 2.01 -7.60
CA PRO A 125 12.94 3.19 -7.13
C PRO A 125 12.06 4.45 -7.22
N PHE A 126 12.33 5.38 -6.31
CA PHE A 126 12.01 6.80 -6.51
C PHE A 126 13.26 7.48 -7.06
N MET A 127 13.08 8.49 -7.92
CA MET A 127 14.19 9.30 -8.43
C MET A 127 13.97 10.77 -8.10
N LEU A 128 14.92 11.36 -7.39
CA LEU A 128 14.95 12.81 -7.16
C LEU A 128 15.49 13.47 -8.42
N VAL A 129 14.59 14.00 -9.24
CA VAL A 129 14.94 14.69 -10.47
C VAL A 129 14.81 16.19 -10.32
N THR A 130 15.63 16.95 -11.06
CA THR A 130 15.61 18.43 -11.05
C THR A 130 15.83 19.01 -12.45
N ASN A 131 15.24 20.17 -12.68
CA ASN A 131 15.50 20.97 -13.89
C ASN A 131 16.55 22.09 -13.66
N ARG A 132 17.15 22.15 -12.44
CA ARG A 132 18.20 23.12 -12.10
C ARG A 132 19.57 22.55 -12.42
N PRO A 133 20.32 23.10 -13.40
CA PRO A 133 21.60 22.53 -13.82
C PRO A 133 22.68 22.60 -12.73
N THR A 134 22.52 23.49 -11.75
CA THR A 134 23.45 23.69 -10.63
C THR A 134 23.29 22.66 -9.51
N ILE A 135 22.14 21.97 -9.42
CA ILE A 135 21.88 20.97 -8.38
C ILE A 135 22.41 19.62 -8.87
N LYS A 136 23.50 19.13 -8.28
CA LYS A 136 24.10 17.81 -8.58
C LYS A 136 24.04 16.86 -7.40
N THR A 137 23.94 17.40 -6.19
CA THR A 137 23.90 16.68 -4.92
C THR A 137 22.88 17.32 -3.99
N LEU A 138 22.58 16.67 -2.87
CA LEU A 138 21.70 17.24 -1.84
C LEU A 138 22.22 18.55 -1.26
N LYS A 139 23.54 18.78 -1.29
CA LYS A 139 24.19 20.00 -0.76
C LYS A 139 23.90 21.25 -1.59
N ASP A 140 23.53 21.07 -2.84
CA ASP A 140 23.32 22.17 -3.77
C ASP A 140 21.91 22.80 -3.65
N PHE A 141 21.00 22.15 -2.89
CA PHE A 141 19.66 22.70 -2.62
C PHE A 141 19.74 23.90 -1.70
N THR A 142 18.96 24.92 -2.04
CA THR A 142 18.85 26.19 -1.31
C THR A 142 17.40 26.50 -0.97
N ASP A 143 17.15 27.60 -0.26
CA ASP A 143 15.82 28.12 0.05
C ASP A 143 15.00 28.58 -1.20
N GLN A 144 15.68 28.72 -2.35
CA GLN A 144 15.05 29.03 -3.64
C GLN A 144 14.48 27.80 -4.36
N ASP A 145 14.74 26.60 -3.84
CA ASP A 145 14.34 25.36 -4.48
C ASP A 145 13.09 24.78 -3.85
N ARG A 146 12.27 24.08 -4.65
CA ARG A 146 11.08 23.38 -4.20
C ARG A 146 11.07 21.97 -4.75
N ILE A 147 11.04 21.00 -3.81
CA ILE A 147 11.03 19.57 -4.08
C ILE A 147 9.60 19.06 -3.90
N ALA A 148 8.95 18.67 -4.97
CA ALA A 148 7.61 18.07 -4.89
C ALA A 148 7.69 16.64 -4.36
N VAL A 149 6.80 16.34 -3.40
CA VAL A 149 6.57 15.01 -2.84
C VAL A 149 5.06 14.78 -2.64
N PRO A 150 4.54 13.53 -2.64
CA PRO A 150 3.09 13.26 -2.47
C PRO A 150 2.51 13.70 -1.13
N ALA A 151 3.31 13.69 -0.07
CA ALA A 151 2.97 14.23 1.26
C ALA A 151 4.25 14.59 2.01
N VAL A 152 4.38 15.84 2.41
CA VAL A 152 5.51 16.34 3.21
C VAL A 152 5.58 15.57 4.53
N LYS A 153 6.80 15.10 4.90
CA LYS A 153 7.09 14.37 6.16
C LYS A 153 6.41 13.02 6.34
N VAL A 154 5.64 12.53 5.35
CA VAL A 154 4.83 11.31 5.51
C VAL A 154 5.04 10.31 4.36
N SER A 155 5.15 10.79 3.11
CA SER A 155 5.34 9.91 1.95
C SER A 155 6.70 9.23 1.99
N SER A 156 6.82 8.07 1.31
CA SER A 156 8.10 7.35 1.19
C SER A 156 9.20 8.24 0.62
N GLN A 157 8.86 9.11 -0.33
CA GLN A 157 9.78 10.07 -0.92
C GLN A 157 10.31 11.07 0.12
N ALA A 158 9.42 11.62 0.95
CA ALA A 158 9.83 12.54 2.01
C ALA A 158 10.72 11.86 3.05
N ILE A 159 10.38 10.63 3.46
CA ILE A 159 11.20 9.87 4.42
C ILE A 159 12.53 9.42 3.80
N CYS A 160 12.57 8.99 2.52
CA CYS A 160 13.83 8.72 1.82
C CYS A 160 14.72 9.97 1.73
N LEU A 161 14.13 11.14 1.49
CA LEU A 161 14.87 12.40 1.49
C LEU A 161 15.47 12.70 2.87
N GLN A 162 14.71 12.46 3.94
CA GLN A 162 15.19 12.59 5.31
C GLN A 162 16.31 11.58 5.62
N MET A 163 16.18 10.32 5.19
CA MET A 163 17.22 9.31 5.32
C MET A 163 18.50 9.71 4.59
N ALA A 164 18.37 10.24 3.37
CA ALA A 164 19.50 10.73 2.60
C ALA A 164 20.17 11.95 3.25
N ALA A 165 19.37 12.87 3.80
CA ALA A 165 19.86 14.01 4.57
C ALA A 165 20.61 13.57 5.84
N ALA A 166 20.11 12.59 6.57
CA ALA A 166 20.77 12.02 7.74
C ALA A 166 22.12 11.36 7.38
N LYS A 167 22.19 10.67 6.23
CA LYS A 167 23.45 10.11 5.73
C LYS A 167 24.48 11.18 5.36
N GLU A 168 24.02 12.31 4.81
CA GLU A 168 24.89 13.36 4.31
C GLU A 168 25.38 14.29 5.41
N TRP A 169 24.53 14.62 6.40
CA TRP A 169 24.81 15.65 7.42
C TRP A 169 24.76 15.17 8.87
N GLY A 170 24.41 13.91 9.10
CA GLY A 170 24.17 13.35 10.44
C GLY A 170 22.70 13.28 10.81
N ASP A 171 22.39 12.39 11.77
CA ASP A 171 21.00 12.08 12.16
C ASP A 171 20.24 13.27 12.76
N ASP A 172 20.91 14.20 13.39
CA ASP A 172 20.34 15.44 13.94
C ASP A 172 19.92 16.44 12.85
N GLN A 173 20.40 16.26 11.61
CA GLN A 173 20.09 17.07 10.44
C GLN A 173 19.14 16.39 9.45
N TYR A 174 18.49 15.30 9.84
CA TYR A 174 17.61 14.53 8.94
C TYR A 174 16.53 15.39 8.29
N ALA A 175 15.98 16.37 8.98
CA ALA A 175 14.91 17.24 8.50
C ALA A 175 15.40 18.48 7.72
N ARG A 176 16.70 18.56 7.40
CA ARG A 176 17.33 19.76 6.81
C ARG A 176 16.67 20.21 5.50
N LEU A 177 16.20 19.26 4.69
CA LEU A 177 15.55 19.56 3.40
C LEU A 177 14.02 19.67 3.51
N ASP A 178 13.41 19.43 4.66
CA ASP A 178 11.94 19.46 4.81
C ASP A 178 11.34 20.82 4.45
N ALA A 179 12.04 21.91 4.77
CA ALA A 179 11.61 23.27 4.45
C ALA A 179 11.49 23.55 2.93
N TYR A 180 12.18 22.77 2.12
CA TYR A 180 12.16 22.88 0.65
C TYR A 180 11.14 21.94 0.02
N THR A 181 10.48 21.04 0.79
CA THR A 181 9.49 20.13 0.26
C THR A 181 8.12 20.78 0.16
N VAL A 182 7.39 20.41 -0.90
CA VAL A 182 6.00 20.84 -1.12
C VAL A 182 5.14 19.64 -1.52
N THR A 183 3.88 19.61 -1.03
CA THR A 183 2.94 18.54 -1.39
C THR A 183 2.39 18.78 -2.78
N ARG A 184 2.57 17.81 -3.70
CA ARG A 184 1.97 17.78 -5.03
C ARG A 184 1.73 16.32 -5.45
N SER A 185 0.67 16.09 -6.24
CA SER A 185 0.50 14.83 -6.94
C SER A 185 1.61 14.64 -7.97
N HIS A 186 1.96 13.38 -8.27
CA HIS A 186 3.01 13.10 -9.26
C HIS A 186 2.74 13.70 -10.65
N PRO A 187 1.49 13.64 -11.20
CA PRO A 187 1.20 14.30 -12.48
C PRO A 187 1.47 15.82 -12.48
N GLU A 188 1.04 16.52 -11.42
CA GLU A 188 1.24 17.98 -11.29
C GLU A 188 2.72 18.34 -11.12
N ALA A 189 3.44 17.57 -10.30
CA ALA A 189 4.87 17.74 -10.07
C ALA A 189 5.67 17.55 -11.36
N ALA A 190 5.39 16.50 -12.12
CA ALA A 190 6.05 16.21 -13.38
C ALA A 190 5.82 17.34 -14.40
N VAL A 191 4.59 17.84 -14.54
CA VAL A 191 4.29 19.01 -15.39
C VAL A 191 5.10 20.23 -14.96
N SER A 192 5.20 20.49 -13.65
CA SER A 192 5.96 21.63 -13.11
C SER A 192 7.45 21.57 -13.47
N VAL A 193 8.08 20.40 -13.24
CA VAL A 193 9.51 20.20 -13.54
C VAL A 193 9.80 20.27 -15.03
N MET A 194 8.98 19.62 -15.87
CA MET A 194 9.16 19.60 -17.33
C MET A 194 8.92 20.96 -17.98
N SER A 195 7.90 21.71 -17.54
CA SER A 195 7.57 23.00 -18.12
C SER A 195 8.54 24.11 -17.71
N LYS A 196 9.24 23.95 -16.57
CA LYS A 196 10.12 24.98 -15.97
C LYS A 196 9.42 26.32 -15.67
N ALA A 197 8.08 26.31 -15.63
CA ALA A 197 7.27 27.53 -15.55
C ALA A 197 6.83 27.87 -14.11
N THR A 198 7.18 27.04 -13.13
CA THR A 198 6.78 27.19 -11.74
C THR A 198 7.97 27.25 -10.79
N GLU A 199 7.74 27.58 -9.52
CA GLU A 199 8.78 27.54 -8.47
C GLU A 199 9.23 26.11 -8.15
N ILE A 200 8.41 25.07 -8.49
CA ILE A 200 8.74 23.67 -8.29
C ILE A 200 9.73 23.25 -9.37
N ASN A 201 10.98 23.07 -8.97
CA ASN A 201 12.09 22.73 -9.85
C ASN A 201 12.62 21.31 -9.67
N SER A 202 12.13 20.60 -8.67
CA SER A 202 12.56 19.24 -8.37
C SER A 202 11.37 18.37 -7.93
N HIS A 203 11.44 17.09 -8.25
CA HIS A 203 10.41 16.13 -7.92
C HIS A 203 11.03 14.81 -7.48
N TYR A 204 10.63 14.29 -6.33
CA TYR A 204 11.00 12.93 -5.96
C TYR A 204 9.95 11.98 -6.55
N ALA A 205 10.21 11.58 -7.77
CA ALA A 205 9.25 10.98 -8.70
C ALA A 205 9.19 9.45 -8.59
N VAL A 206 8.07 8.89 -9.04
CA VAL A 206 7.89 7.46 -9.33
C VAL A 206 7.76 7.24 -10.85
N ALA A 207 7.90 6.00 -11.32
CA ALA A 207 7.56 5.64 -12.69
C ALA A 207 6.05 5.89 -12.97
N PRO A 208 5.64 6.30 -14.17
CA PRO A 208 6.49 6.61 -15.32
C PRO A 208 7.03 8.04 -15.32
N TYR A 209 6.67 8.87 -14.32
CA TYR A 209 6.94 10.30 -14.32
C TYR A 209 8.42 10.63 -14.41
N TYR A 210 9.29 9.95 -13.65
CA TYR A 210 10.73 10.21 -13.76
C TYR A 210 11.29 9.85 -15.14
N TYR A 211 10.72 8.89 -15.87
CA TYR A 211 11.13 8.64 -17.25
C TYR A 211 10.79 9.81 -18.17
N TYR A 212 9.59 10.40 -18.01
CA TYR A 212 9.18 11.59 -18.78
C TYR A 212 10.02 12.81 -18.46
N GLU A 213 10.28 13.01 -17.18
CA GLU A 213 11.11 14.12 -16.69
C GLU A 213 12.54 14.00 -17.18
N LEU A 214 13.16 12.81 -17.08
CA LEU A 214 14.53 12.56 -17.55
C LEU A 214 14.67 12.64 -19.09
N ALA A 215 13.62 12.37 -19.85
CA ALA A 215 13.59 12.60 -21.29
C ALA A 215 13.50 14.10 -21.66
N THR A 216 13.17 14.96 -20.71
CA THR A 216 13.07 16.41 -20.93
C THR A 216 14.46 17.06 -20.86
N ALA A 217 14.80 17.84 -21.90
CA ALA A 217 16.11 18.51 -21.98
C ALA A 217 16.41 19.35 -20.73
N GLY A 218 17.56 19.12 -20.11
CA GLY A 218 18.06 19.83 -18.92
C GLY A 218 17.47 19.35 -17.60
N VAL A 219 16.67 18.29 -17.59
CA VAL A 219 16.29 17.56 -16.37
C VAL A 219 17.28 16.41 -16.14
N HIS A 220 17.65 16.17 -14.92
CA HIS A 220 18.58 15.09 -14.56
C HIS A 220 18.26 14.52 -13.17
N ASN A 221 18.74 13.32 -12.92
CA ASN A 221 18.65 12.65 -11.63
C ASN A 221 19.72 13.17 -10.66
N VAL A 222 19.35 13.36 -9.40
CA VAL A 222 20.23 13.76 -8.29
C VAL A 222 20.48 12.56 -7.36
N LEU A 223 19.46 11.74 -7.11
CA LEU A 223 19.50 10.67 -6.13
C LEU A 223 18.41 9.63 -6.45
N THR A 224 18.68 8.36 -6.20
CA THR A 224 17.66 7.31 -6.18
C THR A 224 17.35 6.84 -4.75
N SER A 225 16.17 6.30 -4.53
CA SER A 225 15.86 5.66 -3.24
C SER A 225 16.71 4.43 -2.99
N TYR A 226 17.13 3.72 -4.04
CA TYR A 226 17.97 2.54 -3.91
C TYR A 226 19.37 2.89 -3.40
N ASP A 227 19.95 4.06 -3.80
CA ASP A 227 21.17 4.58 -3.22
C ASP A 227 21.00 4.89 -1.73
N THR A 228 19.82 5.40 -1.37
CA THR A 228 19.50 5.73 0.02
C THR A 228 19.30 4.47 0.87
N LEU A 229 18.60 3.47 0.36
CA LEU A 229 18.26 2.23 1.07
C LEU A 229 19.39 1.19 1.02
N GLY A 230 20.32 1.30 0.05
CA GLY A 230 21.37 0.31 -0.19
C GLY A 230 20.90 -0.86 -1.07
N GLY A 231 19.83 -0.67 -1.85
CA GLY A 231 19.27 -1.65 -2.76
C GLY A 231 17.76 -1.55 -2.92
N PRO A 232 17.13 -2.54 -3.59
CA PRO A 232 15.69 -2.56 -3.80
C PRO A 232 14.90 -2.46 -2.50
N GLY A 233 13.83 -1.66 -2.53
CA GLY A 233 12.94 -1.45 -1.40
C GLY A 233 11.48 -1.37 -1.84
N THR A 234 10.59 -1.87 -1.00
CA THR A 234 9.15 -1.79 -1.25
C THR A 234 8.71 -0.35 -1.36
N ASN A 235 8.18 0.00 -2.53
CA ASN A 235 7.58 1.31 -2.78
C ASN A 235 6.12 1.33 -2.31
N GLY A 236 5.34 0.31 -2.66
CA GLY A 236 3.92 0.22 -2.32
C GLY A 236 3.58 -0.98 -1.46
N VAL A 237 2.73 -0.77 -0.46
CA VAL A 237 2.13 -1.81 0.38
C VAL A 237 0.61 -1.67 0.35
N MET A 238 -0.10 -2.80 0.23
CA MET A 238 -1.55 -2.85 0.32
C MET A 238 -1.96 -2.97 1.79
N LEU A 239 -2.49 -1.91 2.35
CA LEU A 239 -2.90 -1.87 3.76
C LEU A 239 -4.41 -2.04 3.93
N MET A 240 -4.76 -2.51 5.13
CA MET A 240 -6.13 -2.69 5.60
C MET A 240 -6.19 -2.66 7.12
N THR A 241 -7.39 -2.69 7.71
CA THR A 241 -7.52 -2.83 9.17
C THR A 241 -7.61 -4.30 9.57
N LYS A 242 -7.03 -4.63 10.73
CA LYS A 242 -7.18 -5.97 11.33
C LYS A 242 -8.65 -6.34 11.54
N LYS A 243 -9.48 -5.37 11.94
CA LYS A 243 -10.92 -5.56 12.11
C LYS A 243 -11.61 -6.02 10.83
N PHE A 244 -11.27 -5.43 9.68
CA PHE A 244 -11.83 -5.84 8.39
C PHE A 244 -11.40 -7.27 8.05
N ARG A 245 -10.10 -7.58 8.17
CA ARG A 245 -9.55 -8.92 7.93
C ARG A 245 -10.25 -9.99 8.78
N ASP A 246 -10.39 -9.74 10.08
CA ASP A 246 -10.97 -10.72 11.01
C ASP A 246 -12.46 -10.96 10.73
N ALA A 247 -13.19 -9.95 10.24
CA ALA A 247 -14.58 -10.06 9.82
C ALA A 247 -14.73 -10.66 8.42
N ASN A 248 -13.74 -10.54 7.53
CA ASN A 248 -13.81 -10.92 6.12
C ASN A 248 -12.57 -11.73 5.67
N PRO A 249 -12.29 -12.88 6.30
CA PRO A 249 -11.05 -13.63 6.03
C PRO A 249 -11.01 -14.25 4.63
N LYS A 250 -12.15 -14.58 4.01
CA LYS A 250 -12.19 -15.10 2.64
C LYS A 250 -11.96 -13.99 1.63
N VAL A 251 -12.61 -12.83 1.81
CA VAL A 251 -12.40 -11.64 0.96
C VAL A 251 -10.92 -11.23 1.04
N THR A 252 -10.32 -11.20 2.24
CA THR A 252 -8.91 -10.87 2.43
C THR A 252 -8.00 -11.82 1.64
N ARG A 253 -8.23 -13.14 1.75
CA ARG A 253 -7.46 -14.14 0.98
C ARG A 253 -7.69 -14.02 -0.52
N ALA A 254 -8.91 -13.69 -0.96
CA ALA A 254 -9.21 -13.48 -2.37
C ALA A 254 -8.43 -12.27 -2.93
N VAL A 255 -8.37 -11.17 -2.19
CA VAL A 255 -7.63 -9.97 -2.60
C VAL A 255 -6.12 -10.25 -2.63
N TYR A 256 -5.57 -10.96 -1.63
CA TYR A 256 -4.16 -11.36 -1.64
C TYR A 256 -3.81 -12.24 -2.85
N ALA A 257 -4.62 -13.26 -3.12
CA ALA A 257 -4.42 -14.14 -4.27
C ALA A 257 -4.58 -13.40 -5.61
N ALA A 258 -5.50 -12.44 -5.69
CA ALA A 258 -5.69 -11.60 -6.87
C ALA A 258 -4.49 -10.69 -7.13
N LEU A 259 -3.92 -10.10 -6.07
CA LEU A 259 -2.72 -9.29 -6.19
C LEU A 259 -1.52 -10.12 -6.66
N SER A 260 -1.30 -11.29 -6.06
CA SER A 260 -0.22 -12.20 -6.47
C SER A 260 -0.38 -12.65 -7.93
N GLU A 261 -1.61 -12.96 -8.36
CA GLU A 261 -1.87 -13.29 -9.78
C GLU A 261 -1.64 -12.09 -10.71
N ALA A 262 -1.96 -10.87 -10.27
CA ALA A 262 -1.71 -9.66 -11.05
C ALA A 262 -0.21 -9.40 -11.25
N GLU A 263 0.61 -9.58 -10.21
CA GLU A 263 2.07 -9.45 -10.30
C GLU A 263 2.67 -10.52 -11.21
N ASP A 264 2.22 -11.76 -11.07
CA ASP A 264 2.58 -12.85 -11.97
C ASP A 264 2.21 -12.56 -13.43
N PHE A 265 1.02 -11.98 -13.66
CA PHE A 265 0.58 -11.57 -14.99
C PHE A 265 1.49 -10.49 -15.58
N ILE A 266 1.81 -9.45 -14.82
CA ILE A 266 2.69 -8.34 -15.25
C ILE A 266 4.08 -8.89 -15.63
N ASN A 267 4.65 -9.74 -14.79
CA ASN A 267 5.95 -10.35 -15.03
C ASN A 267 5.98 -11.23 -16.30
N LYS A 268 4.89 -11.93 -16.59
CA LYS A 268 4.81 -12.87 -17.73
C LYS A 268 4.33 -12.21 -19.03
N ASN A 269 3.52 -11.15 -18.93
CA ASN A 269 2.82 -10.52 -20.05
C ASN A 269 2.99 -8.99 -20.03
N PRO A 270 4.23 -8.45 -20.08
CA PRO A 270 4.45 -7.02 -19.96
C PRO A 270 3.80 -6.20 -21.09
N GLY A 271 3.60 -6.81 -22.27
CA GLY A 271 2.90 -6.18 -23.39
C GLY A 271 1.41 -5.92 -23.09
N GLU A 272 0.70 -6.93 -22.55
CA GLU A 272 -0.70 -6.79 -22.18
C GLU A 272 -0.84 -5.88 -20.95
N ALA A 273 0.09 -5.96 -19.98
CA ALA A 273 0.13 -5.07 -18.82
C ALA A 273 0.34 -3.59 -19.24
N ALA A 274 1.17 -3.33 -20.25
CA ALA A 274 1.36 -2.00 -20.83
C ALA A 274 0.07 -1.48 -21.46
N GLN A 275 -0.64 -2.32 -22.21
CA GLN A 275 -1.92 -1.96 -22.80
C GLN A 275 -2.95 -1.60 -21.72
N ILE A 276 -3.06 -2.42 -20.66
CA ILE A 276 -3.95 -2.15 -19.51
C ILE A 276 -3.61 -0.78 -18.88
N TYR A 277 -2.31 -0.50 -18.66
CA TYR A 277 -1.89 0.78 -18.10
C TYR A 277 -2.32 1.96 -18.98
N ILE A 278 -2.02 1.88 -20.28
CA ILE A 278 -2.33 2.93 -21.26
C ILE A 278 -3.83 3.22 -21.32
N GLU A 279 -4.65 2.18 -21.40
CA GLU A 279 -6.11 2.29 -21.48
C GLU A 279 -6.71 2.84 -20.19
N THR A 280 -6.31 2.28 -19.03
CA THR A 280 -6.86 2.67 -17.73
C THR A 280 -6.51 4.13 -17.36
N THR A 281 -5.27 4.55 -17.68
CA THR A 281 -4.80 5.91 -17.34
C THR A 281 -5.02 6.92 -18.46
N ASN A 282 -5.49 6.51 -19.63
CA ASN A 282 -5.55 7.31 -20.85
C ASN A 282 -4.18 7.95 -21.18
N GLU A 283 -3.10 7.15 -21.05
CA GLU A 283 -1.73 7.61 -21.25
C GLU A 283 -1.51 8.07 -22.70
N LYS A 284 -0.89 9.23 -22.86
CA LYS A 284 -0.65 9.87 -24.18
C LYS A 284 0.81 10.23 -24.43
N ARG A 285 1.69 10.06 -23.43
CA ARG A 285 3.09 10.49 -23.49
C ARG A 285 4.02 9.38 -23.89
N SER A 286 3.62 8.12 -23.64
CA SER A 286 4.41 6.94 -23.98
C SER A 286 3.75 6.11 -25.06
N SER A 287 4.57 5.57 -25.95
CA SER A 287 4.16 4.45 -26.80
C SER A 287 4.00 3.17 -25.97
N GLN A 288 3.38 2.14 -26.56
CA GLN A 288 3.29 0.84 -25.91
C GLN A 288 4.67 0.23 -25.67
N GLU A 289 5.60 0.37 -26.62
CA GLU A 289 6.97 -0.13 -26.52
C GLU A 289 7.74 0.55 -25.37
N GLU A 290 7.53 1.85 -25.18
CA GLU A 290 8.12 2.57 -24.05
C GLU A 290 7.55 2.10 -22.73
N MET A 291 6.23 1.91 -22.65
CA MET A 291 5.59 1.41 -21.44
C MET A 291 6.04 -0.02 -21.11
N ILE A 292 6.21 -0.90 -22.11
CA ILE A 292 6.80 -2.22 -21.91
C ILE A 292 8.20 -2.12 -21.31
N ARG A 293 9.05 -1.21 -21.82
CA ARG A 293 10.40 -0.99 -21.25
C ARG A 293 10.34 -0.53 -19.81
N PHE A 294 9.42 0.38 -19.45
CA PHE A 294 9.28 0.85 -18.06
C PHE A 294 8.79 -0.26 -17.14
N ILE A 295 7.84 -1.09 -17.58
CA ILE A 295 7.33 -2.23 -16.81
C ILE A 295 8.41 -3.31 -16.62
N SER A 296 9.24 -3.53 -17.63
CA SER A 296 10.29 -4.56 -17.68
C SER A 296 11.66 -4.07 -17.19
N ASP A 297 11.74 -2.84 -16.70
CA ASP A 297 12.98 -2.33 -16.10
C ASP A 297 13.36 -3.23 -14.93
N PRO A 298 14.61 -3.75 -14.86
CA PRO A 298 15.03 -4.67 -13.79
C PRO A 298 14.96 -4.09 -12.39
N ASP A 299 14.94 -2.76 -12.26
CA ASP A 299 14.75 -2.08 -10.97
C ASP A 299 13.27 -2.05 -10.54
N ASN A 300 12.33 -2.36 -11.46
CA ASN A 300 10.89 -2.42 -11.19
C ASN A 300 10.48 -3.87 -10.91
N ILE A 301 10.50 -4.27 -9.65
CA ILE A 301 10.26 -5.64 -9.20
C ILE A 301 8.80 -5.78 -8.77
N TRP A 302 8.01 -6.54 -9.53
CA TRP A 302 6.62 -6.86 -9.22
C TRP A 302 6.57 -8.05 -8.27
N THR A 303 6.23 -7.79 -7.00
CA THR A 303 6.32 -8.81 -5.95
C THR A 303 5.50 -8.46 -4.71
N THR A 304 4.83 -9.47 -4.13
CA THR A 304 4.18 -9.38 -2.82
C THR A 304 5.18 -9.41 -1.65
N MET A 305 6.45 -9.70 -1.90
CA MET A 305 7.47 -9.85 -0.87
C MET A 305 7.93 -8.49 -0.31
N PRO A 306 7.75 -8.20 1.00
CA PRO A 306 8.22 -6.97 1.61
C PRO A 306 9.75 -6.86 1.63
N GLN A 307 10.27 -5.68 1.27
CA GLN A 307 11.70 -5.38 1.27
C GLN A 307 11.97 -4.04 1.98
N GLN A 308 13.02 -3.97 2.80
CA GLN A 308 13.47 -2.76 3.52
C GLN A 308 12.43 -2.15 4.48
N THR A 309 11.42 -2.91 4.91
CA THR A 309 10.39 -2.43 5.85
C THR A 309 11.01 -1.97 7.16
N MET A 310 11.93 -2.79 7.71
CA MET A 310 12.60 -2.46 8.98
C MET A 310 13.59 -1.33 8.86
N THR A 311 14.16 -1.09 7.68
CA THR A 311 15.03 0.08 7.41
C THR A 311 14.25 1.38 7.58
N PHE A 312 13.04 1.46 7.02
CA PHE A 312 12.16 2.61 7.22
C PHE A 312 11.70 2.75 8.66
N ALA A 313 11.18 1.67 9.27
CA ALA A 313 10.68 1.69 10.63
C ALA A 313 11.77 2.06 11.65
N GLY A 314 12.96 1.49 11.50
CA GLY A 314 14.13 1.79 12.33
C GLY A 314 14.56 3.24 12.23
N PHE A 315 14.63 3.79 11.01
CA PHE A 315 14.95 5.20 10.81
C PHE A 315 13.89 6.11 11.46
N MET A 316 12.61 5.87 11.19
CA MET A 316 11.51 6.68 11.72
C MET A 316 11.45 6.64 13.25
N HIS A 317 11.75 5.48 13.86
CA HIS A 317 11.87 5.36 15.30
C HIS A 317 13.10 6.12 15.84
N LYS A 318 14.23 5.98 15.19
CA LYS A 318 15.49 6.66 15.56
C LYS A 318 15.34 8.18 15.60
N VAL A 319 14.66 8.77 14.61
CA VAL A 319 14.44 10.23 14.55
C VAL A 319 13.18 10.70 15.30
N GLY A 320 12.47 9.78 16.00
CA GLY A 320 11.35 10.09 16.87
C GLY A 320 10.02 10.37 16.17
N THR A 321 9.91 10.13 14.86
CA THR A 321 8.65 10.26 14.11
C THR A 321 7.73 9.06 14.28
N MET A 322 8.25 7.95 14.78
CA MET A 322 7.56 6.73 15.18
C MET A 322 7.91 6.40 16.63
N LYS A 323 6.90 6.15 17.48
CA LYS A 323 7.10 5.91 18.92
C LYS A 323 7.43 4.45 19.23
N ARG A 324 6.81 3.51 18.51
CA ARG A 324 6.95 2.07 18.72
C ARG A 324 7.83 1.49 17.61
N LEU A 325 8.85 0.74 17.99
CA LEU A 325 9.63 -0.05 17.03
C LEU A 325 9.01 -1.45 16.93
N PRO A 326 8.61 -1.91 15.74
CA PRO A 326 8.18 -3.30 15.56
C PRO A 326 9.37 -4.24 15.79
N ALA A 327 9.13 -5.42 16.37
CA ALA A 327 10.18 -6.42 16.59
C ALA A 327 10.66 -7.05 15.27
N SER A 328 9.77 -7.11 14.29
CA SER A 328 10.09 -7.57 12.93
C SER A 328 9.11 -6.96 11.91
N TRP A 329 9.41 -7.10 10.63
CA TRP A 329 8.51 -6.66 9.56
C TRP A 329 7.13 -7.33 9.66
N LYS A 330 7.04 -8.56 10.20
CA LYS A 330 5.77 -9.30 10.37
C LYS A 330 4.77 -8.60 11.29
N ASP A 331 5.23 -7.75 12.20
CA ASP A 331 4.34 -6.97 13.06
C ASP A 331 3.53 -5.92 12.28
N LEU A 332 4.08 -5.47 11.16
CA LEU A 332 3.45 -4.49 10.27
C LEU A 332 2.57 -5.14 9.20
N TYR A 333 2.65 -6.47 9.03
CA TYR A 333 1.94 -7.18 7.97
C TYR A 333 0.93 -8.19 8.51
N MET A 334 -0.05 -8.52 7.70
CA MET A 334 -1.03 -9.57 7.98
C MET A 334 -0.40 -10.96 7.77
N PRO A 335 -0.90 -12.00 8.45
CA PRO A 335 -0.33 -13.35 8.37
C PRO A 335 -0.27 -13.95 6.96
N GLU A 336 -1.09 -13.45 6.03
CA GLU A 336 -1.19 -13.95 4.65
C GLU A 336 0.14 -13.93 3.90
N CYS A 337 1.06 -13.02 4.24
CA CYS A 337 2.38 -12.93 3.60
C CYS A 337 3.56 -13.36 4.50
N HIS A 338 3.31 -13.88 5.72
CA HIS A 338 4.38 -14.19 6.67
C HIS A 338 5.30 -15.35 6.28
N GLU A 339 4.89 -16.16 5.31
CA GLU A 339 5.74 -17.24 4.76
C GLU A 339 6.81 -16.72 3.78
N LEU A 340 6.70 -15.44 3.35
CA LEU A 340 7.67 -14.82 2.47
C LEU A 340 8.95 -14.42 3.23
N ALA A 341 10.07 -14.37 2.50
CA ALA A 341 11.37 -13.94 3.02
C ALA A 341 11.47 -12.41 3.09
N GLY A 342 10.51 -11.75 3.75
CA GLY A 342 10.47 -10.30 3.87
C GLY A 342 11.53 -9.70 4.80
N SER A 343 11.76 -8.37 4.71
CA SER A 343 12.75 -7.64 5.51
C SER A 343 12.29 -6.23 5.94
#